data_effdd831d02d61a28b6d37953eb84549
#
_entry.id   effdd831d02d61a28b6d37953eb84549
#
_cell.length_a   1.000
_cell.length_b   1.000
_cell.length_c   1.000
_cell.angle_alpha   90.00
_cell.angle_beta   90.00
_cell.angle_gamma   90.00
#
_symmetry.space_group_name_H-M   'P 1'
#
loop_
_entity.id
_entity.type
_entity.pdbx_description
1 polymer ?
#
loop_
_entity_poly.entity_id
_entity_poly.type
_entity_poly.pdbx_seq_one_letter_code
_entity_poly.pdbx_strand_id
1 'polypeptide(L)'
;MNLKEKLQSSYLAFEDHLQADSPLHDVRNKAMKNFETNGFPSKKEEAWKYTSLKALLNKEFSIFPKNDNAIEFKDVKEYFLNDIDTYKVVFIDGVYSSFLSQITHDVIDVCLMSSALNKSKYSSIIETYFNKAANSESLTCLNTAFAKEGAYIRIAKHKEAQKPIEIINFATGTEAATMLQPRNLIIVEENAHV
;
A
#
# COMPACT_ATOMS: atom_id res chain seq x y z
N MET A 1 7.19 23.36 11.59
CA MET A 1 7.10 22.66 10.29
C MET A 1 5.70 22.06 10.19
N ASN A 2 4.95 22.40 9.17
CA ASN A 2 3.62 21.83 8.96
C ASN A 2 3.72 20.39 8.41
N LEU A 3 2.62 19.63 8.41
CA LEU A 3 2.62 18.23 7.97
C LEU A 3 3.11 18.07 6.51
N LYS A 4 2.76 19.00 5.61
CA LYS A 4 3.21 18.96 4.22
C LYS A 4 4.74 19.09 4.11
N GLU A 5 5.33 20.04 4.82
CA GLU A 5 6.80 20.24 4.86
C GLU A 5 7.51 19.02 5.46
N LYS A 6 6.93 18.44 6.52
CA LYS A 6 7.44 17.20 7.12
C LYS A 6 7.42 16.04 6.12
N LEU A 7 6.35 15.88 5.36
CA LEU A 7 6.24 14.85 4.33
C LEU A 7 7.27 15.05 3.21
N GLN A 8 7.48 16.29 2.75
CA GLN A 8 8.49 16.59 1.75
C GLN A 8 9.90 16.20 2.21
N SER A 9 10.28 16.60 3.42
CA SER A 9 11.58 16.23 4.01
C SER A 9 11.72 14.72 4.18
N SER A 10 10.65 14.04 4.63
CA SER A 10 10.67 12.58 4.82
C SER A 10 10.73 11.83 3.49
N TYR A 11 10.15 12.40 2.43
CA TYR A 11 10.21 11.80 1.10
C TYR A 11 11.64 11.78 0.55
N LEU A 12 12.40 12.85 0.71
CA LEU A 12 13.81 12.88 0.30
C LEU A 12 14.61 11.79 1.01
N ALA A 13 14.47 11.67 2.34
CA ALA A 13 15.13 10.62 3.09
C ALA A 13 14.66 9.20 2.69
N PHE A 14 13.39 9.05 2.32
CA PHE A 14 12.84 7.78 1.85
C PHE A 14 13.42 7.38 0.48
N GLU A 15 13.52 8.31 -0.46
CA GLU A 15 14.10 8.06 -1.78
C GLU A 15 15.60 7.70 -1.68
N ASP A 16 16.35 8.32 -0.77
CA ASP A 16 17.75 7.97 -0.51
C ASP A 16 17.94 6.53 0.00
N HIS A 17 16.92 5.97 0.67
CA HIS A 17 16.93 4.58 1.14
C HIS A 17 16.37 3.58 0.11
N LEU A 18 15.61 4.05 -0.88
CA LEU A 18 15.21 3.23 -2.01
C LEU A 18 16.38 3.19 -3.01
N GLN A 19 16.66 2.00 -3.51
CA GLN A 19 17.68 1.87 -4.56
C GLN A 19 17.33 2.82 -5.71
N ALA A 20 18.27 3.65 -6.14
CA ALA A 20 18.11 4.63 -7.23
C ALA A 20 17.60 3.98 -8.53
N ASP A 21 17.86 2.70 -8.73
CA ASP A 21 17.42 1.89 -9.88
C ASP A 21 16.00 1.32 -9.73
N SER A 22 15.21 1.77 -8.76
CA SER A 22 13.83 1.28 -8.61
C SER A 22 13.01 1.65 -9.86
N PRO A 23 12.36 0.69 -10.53
CA PRO A 23 11.48 0.97 -11.68
C PRO A 23 10.36 1.97 -11.38
N LEU A 24 10.04 2.17 -10.11
CA LEU A 24 8.99 3.10 -9.66
C LEU A 24 9.51 4.50 -9.28
N HIS A 25 10.82 4.76 -9.41
CA HIS A 25 11.42 6.04 -9.01
C HIS A 25 10.73 7.23 -9.69
N ASP A 26 10.64 7.23 -11.02
CA ASP A 26 10.03 8.33 -11.79
C ASP A 26 8.54 8.50 -11.45
N VAL A 27 7.82 7.40 -11.27
CA VAL A 27 6.39 7.41 -10.91
C VAL A 27 6.19 8.05 -9.53
N ARG A 28 7.03 7.69 -8.54
CA ARG A 28 6.99 8.26 -7.19
C ARG A 28 7.34 9.74 -7.19
N ASN A 29 8.41 10.13 -7.87
CA ASN A 29 8.83 11.53 -7.99
C ASN A 29 7.76 12.40 -8.64
N LYS A 30 7.14 11.93 -9.71
CA LYS A 30 6.03 12.63 -10.36
C LYS A 30 4.84 12.79 -9.41
N ALA A 31 4.50 11.74 -8.68
CA ALA A 31 3.42 11.76 -7.72
C ALA A 31 3.70 12.73 -6.56
N MET A 32 4.94 12.75 -6.03
CA MET A 32 5.33 13.70 -4.99
C MET A 32 5.26 15.15 -5.46
N LYS A 33 5.74 15.46 -6.66
CA LYS A 33 5.61 16.81 -7.26
C LYS A 33 4.16 17.24 -7.40
N ASN A 34 3.28 16.34 -7.80
CA ASN A 34 1.85 16.63 -7.87
C ASN A 34 1.25 16.94 -6.47
N PHE A 35 1.63 16.16 -5.46
CA PHE A 35 1.22 16.42 -4.08
C PHE A 35 1.79 17.75 -3.56
N GLU A 36 3.04 18.07 -3.88
CA GLU A 36 3.67 19.34 -3.52
C GLU A 36 2.94 20.54 -4.13
N THR A 37 2.46 20.41 -5.36
CA THR A 37 1.71 21.47 -6.04
C THR A 37 0.31 21.64 -5.43
N ASN A 38 -0.43 20.55 -5.28
CA ASN A 38 -1.84 20.57 -4.89
C ASN A 38 -2.04 20.63 -3.36
N GLY A 39 -1.12 20.03 -2.59
CA GLY A 39 -1.22 19.92 -1.13
C GLY A 39 -2.35 18.98 -0.69
N PHE A 40 -2.78 19.12 0.55
CA PHE A 40 -3.93 18.38 1.07
C PHE A 40 -5.24 18.98 0.54
N PRO A 41 -6.22 18.12 0.19
CA PRO A 41 -7.51 18.61 -0.29
C PRO A 41 -8.25 19.38 0.81
N SER A 42 -9.07 20.32 0.37
CA SER A 42 -9.82 21.20 1.24
C SER A 42 -11.32 21.13 0.97
N LYS A 43 -12.14 21.65 1.87
CA LYS A 43 -13.60 21.76 1.68
C LYS A 43 -14.03 22.61 0.48
N LYS A 44 -13.11 23.32 -0.18
CA LYS A 44 -13.37 24.07 -1.41
C LYS A 44 -13.49 23.15 -2.62
N GLU A 45 -12.95 21.96 -2.53
CA GLU A 45 -13.04 20.92 -3.56
C GLU A 45 -14.34 20.13 -3.39
N GLU A 46 -15.09 19.92 -4.48
CA GLU A 46 -16.44 19.33 -4.42
C GLU A 46 -16.40 17.93 -3.77
N ALA A 47 -15.41 17.10 -4.11
CA ALA A 47 -15.23 15.75 -3.53
C ALA A 47 -14.99 15.78 -1.99
N TRP A 48 -14.50 16.90 -1.45
CA TRP A 48 -14.11 17.05 -0.04
C TRP A 48 -15.01 18.01 0.74
N LYS A 49 -16.05 18.54 0.13
CA LYS A 49 -16.96 19.57 0.70
C LYS A 49 -17.47 19.21 2.09
N TYR A 50 -17.79 17.95 2.34
CA TYR A 50 -18.32 17.47 3.60
C TYR A 50 -17.28 16.81 4.51
N THR A 51 -16.02 16.70 4.07
CA THR A 51 -14.94 16.05 4.82
C THR A 51 -13.81 17.03 5.11
N SER A 52 -13.50 17.22 6.39
CA SER A 52 -12.41 18.10 6.82
C SER A 52 -11.22 17.34 7.31
N LEU A 53 -10.06 17.56 6.71
CA LEU A 53 -8.80 17.00 7.17
C LEU A 53 -8.13 17.87 8.25
N LYS A 54 -8.70 18.99 8.68
CA LYS A 54 -8.07 19.94 9.61
C LYS A 54 -7.60 19.29 10.92
N ALA A 55 -8.41 18.42 11.50
CA ALA A 55 -8.04 17.72 12.74
C ALA A 55 -6.86 16.75 12.53
N LEU A 56 -6.81 16.11 11.37
CA LEU A 56 -5.72 15.20 10.98
C LEU A 56 -4.43 15.98 10.72
N LEU A 57 -4.50 17.11 10.01
CA LEU A 57 -3.34 17.93 9.65
C LEU A 57 -2.63 18.56 10.85
N ASN A 58 -3.32 18.66 12.00
CA ASN A 58 -2.76 19.16 13.25
C ASN A 58 -2.10 18.07 14.11
N LYS A 59 -2.13 16.80 13.68
CA LYS A 59 -1.47 15.71 14.40
C LYS A 59 -0.04 15.54 13.92
N GLU A 60 0.79 15.07 14.85
CA GLU A 60 2.10 14.56 14.46
C GLU A 60 2.00 13.10 14.06
N PHE A 61 2.64 12.77 12.94
CA PHE A 61 2.67 11.41 12.42
C PHE A 61 4.08 10.84 12.41
N SER A 62 4.20 9.57 12.79
CA SER A 62 5.31 8.73 12.40
C SER A 62 5.06 8.25 10.97
N ILE A 63 5.95 8.65 10.05
CA ILE A 63 5.77 8.38 8.60
C ILE A 63 6.25 6.97 8.25
N PHE A 64 7.23 6.46 8.98
CA PHE A 64 7.74 5.10 8.84
C PHE A 64 7.80 4.47 10.24
N PRO A 65 6.68 3.91 10.71
CA PRO A 65 6.65 3.28 12.02
C PRO A 65 7.62 2.11 12.06
N LYS A 66 8.24 1.90 13.21
CA LYS A 66 8.94 0.67 13.49
C LYS A 66 7.92 -0.41 13.78
N ASN A 67 8.08 -1.57 13.15
CA ASN A 67 7.27 -2.73 13.45
C ASN A 67 7.94 -3.54 14.57
N ASP A 68 7.80 -3.07 15.80
CA ASP A 68 8.31 -3.75 16.99
C ASP A 68 7.19 -4.54 17.72
N ASN A 69 5.97 -4.55 17.16
CA ASN A 69 4.81 -5.13 17.81
C ASN A 69 4.56 -6.54 17.34
N ALA A 70 4.72 -7.50 18.23
CA ALA A 70 4.27 -8.87 18.02
C ALA A 70 2.74 -8.93 18.25
N ILE A 71 1.98 -9.06 17.18
CA ILE A 71 0.55 -9.40 17.23
C ILE A 71 0.42 -10.91 17.07
N GLU A 72 -0.24 -11.56 18.01
CA GLU A 72 -0.59 -12.97 17.90
C GLU A 72 -1.95 -13.16 17.24
N PHE A 73 -2.17 -14.32 16.62
CA PHE A 73 -3.46 -14.61 15.98
C PHE A 73 -4.65 -14.46 16.94
N LYS A 74 -4.48 -14.83 18.21
CA LYS A 74 -5.54 -14.69 19.23
C LYS A 74 -6.06 -13.27 19.42
N ASP A 75 -5.19 -12.27 19.16
CA ASP A 75 -5.50 -10.84 19.37
C ASP A 75 -6.29 -10.25 18.19
N VAL A 76 -6.24 -10.90 17.03
CA VAL A 76 -6.80 -10.39 15.76
C VAL A 76 -7.78 -11.35 15.08
N LYS A 77 -8.02 -12.52 15.65
CA LYS A 77 -8.85 -13.57 15.03
C LYS A 77 -10.26 -13.13 14.66
N GLU A 78 -10.83 -12.19 15.40
CA GLU A 78 -12.18 -11.67 15.18
C GLU A 78 -12.30 -10.77 13.94
N TYR A 79 -11.17 -10.25 13.42
CA TYR A 79 -11.14 -9.40 12.25
C TYR A 79 -11.01 -10.17 10.93
N PHE A 80 -10.79 -11.49 11.01
CA PHE A 80 -10.77 -12.35 9.83
C PHE A 80 -12.18 -12.80 9.44
N LEU A 81 -12.36 -13.07 8.15
CA LEU A 81 -13.58 -13.69 7.62
C LEU A 81 -13.61 -15.18 8.02
N ASN A 82 -14.04 -15.47 9.25
CA ASN A 82 -13.94 -16.81 9.82
C ASN A 82 -14.94 -17.81 9.20
N ASP A 83 -16.04 -17.34 8.61
CA ASP A 83 -17.06 -18.17 7.96
C ASP A 83 -16.75 -18.50 6.49
N ILE A 84 -15.68 -17.95 5.96
CA ILE A 84 -15.26 -18.14 4.57
C ILE A 84 -13.81 -18.59 4.55
N ASP A 85 -13.52 -19.67 3.81
CA ASP A 85 -12.14 -20.11 3.60
C ASP A 85 -11.46 -19.21 2.57
N THR A 86 -10.47 -18.43 2.99
CA THR A 86 -9.81 -17.40 2.20
C THR A 86 -8.30 -17.61 2.10
N TYR A 87 -7.67 -17.11 1.03
CA TYR A 87 -6.23 -16.83 1.02
C TYR A 87 -5.99 -15.56 1.82
N LYS A 88 -5.19 -15.64 2.89
CA LYS A 88 -4.95 -14.50 3.79
C LYS A 88 -3.62 -13.83 3.50
N VAL A 89 -3.65 -12.52 3.25
CA VAL A 89 -2.48 -11.66 3.07
C VAL A 89 -2.52 -10.58 4.14
N VAL A 90 -1.65 -10.67 5.13
CA VAL A 90 -1.71 -9.83 6.33
C VAL A 90 -0.52 -8.90 6.43
N PHE A 91 -0.79 -7.64 6.69
CA PHE A 91 0.21 -6.62 7.00
C PHE A 91 -0.05 -6.06 8.41
N ILE A 92 1.01 -5.81 9.15
CA ILE A 92 0.99 -5.15 10.46
C ILE A 92 1.86 -3.89 10.34
N ASP A 93 1.28 -2.73 10.58
CA ASP A 93 1.95 -1.43 10.45
C ASP A 93 2.70 -1.28 9.10
N GLY A 94 2.11 -1.81 8.02
CA GLY A 94 2.67 -1.77 6.68
C GLY A 94 3.75 -2.82 6.39
N VAL A 95 4.02 -3.75 7.32
CA VAL A 95 4.97 -4.85 7.15
C VAL A 95 4.23 -6.18 7.03
N TYR A 96 4.62 -7.00 6.05
CA TYR A 96 4.00 -8.30 5.84
C TYR A 96 4.24 -9.25 7.01
N SER A 97 3.18 -9.89 7.47
CA SER A 97 3.22 -10.93 8.49
C SER A 97 3.08 -12.31 7.87
N SER A 98 4.19 -13.04 7.73
CA SER A 98 4.17 -14.43 7.26
C SER A 98 3.48 -15.37 8.25
N PHE A 99 3.49 -15.03 9.52
CA PHE A 99 2.86 -15.81 10.59
C PHE A 99 1.32 -15.79 10.53
N LEU A 100 0.74 -14.63 10.18
CA LEU A 100 -0.72 -14.47 10.07
C LEU A 100 -1.25 -14.72 8.66
N SER A 101 -0.38 -14.76 7.66
CA SER A 101 -0.77 -14.97 6.27
C SER A 101 -0.87 -16.46 5.93
N GLN A 102 -1.84 -16.81 5.10
CA GLN A 102 -2.07 -18.17 4.61
C GLN A 102 -2.29 -18.11 3.09
N ILE A 103 -1.23 -18.41 2.34
CA ILE A 103 -1.23 -18.38 0.88
C ILE A 103 -0.73 -19.72 0.38
N THR A 104 -1.52 -20.38 -0.47
CA THR A 104 -1.08 -21.55 -1.23
C THR A 104 -0.79 -21.14 -2.67
N HIS A 105 0.34 -21.56 -3.23
CA HIS A 105 0.92 -20.99 -4.46
C HIS A 105 0.48 -21.66 -5.77
N ASP A 106 -0.58 -22.45 -5.80
CA ASP A 106 -0.85 -23.34 -6.93
C ASP A 106 -1.39 -22.64 -8.19
N VAL A 107 -2.10 -21.53 -8.04
CA VAL A 107 -2.77 -20.85 -9.19
C VAL A 107 -2.54 -19.34 -9.17
N ILE A 108 -2.19 -18.78 -8.03
CA ILE A 108 -2.07 -17.36 -7.79
C ILE A 108 -0.62 -17.02 -7.47
N ASP A 109 -0.03 -16.13 -8.26
CA ASP A 109 1.24 -15.51 -7.88
C ASP A 109 0.92 -14.44 -6.81
N VAL A 110 1.24 -14.71 -5.55
CA VAL A 110 1.16 -13.70 -4.47
C VAL A 110 2.54 -13.47 -3.90
N CYS A 111 2.97 -12.24 -3.87
CA CYS A 111 4.21 -11.85 -3.22
C CYS A 111 4.16 -10.39 -2.75
N LEU A 112 5.13 -9.99 -1.97
CA LEU A 112 5.32 -8.61 -1.59
C LEU A 112 5.67 -7.77 -2.82
N MET A 113 5.17 -6.54 -2.88
CA MET A 113 5.48 -5.59 -3.96
C MET A 113 6.99 -5.39 -4.12
N SER A 114 7.70 -5.23 -3.01
CA SER A 114 9.16 -5.12 -2.99
C SER A 114 9.86 -6.34 -3.59
N SER A 115 9.38 -7.54 -3.26
CA SER A 115 9.91 -8.79 -3.81
C SER A 115 9.56 -8.97 -5.30
N ALA A 116 8.39 -8.51 -5.72
CA ALA A 116 7.94 -8.60 -7.12
C ALA A 116 8.76 -7.66 -8.03
N LEU A 117 9.09 -6.47 -7.56
CA LEU A 117 9.95 -5.51 -8.27
C LEU A 117 11.34 -6.08 -8.59
N ASN A 118 11.87 -6.92 -7.72
CA ASN A 118 13.17 -7.57 -7.90
C ASN A 118 13.14 -8.80 -8.80
N LYS A 119 11.97 -9.20 -9.31
CA LYS A 119 11.82 -10.34 -10.22
C LYS A 119 11.50 -9.85 -11.63
N SER A 120 12.35 -10.15 -12.60
CA SER A 120 12.17 -9.76 -14.00
C SER A 120 10.82 -10.17 -14.59
N LYS A 121 10.26 -11.29 -14.12
CA LYS A 121 8.91 -11.78 -14.50
C LYS A 121 7.80 -10.77 -14.18
N TYR A 122 7.94 -9.97 -13.11
CA TYR A 122 6.88 -9.10 -12.60
C TYR A 122 7.20 -7.62 -12.72
N SER A 123 8.47 -7.23 -12.75
CA SER A 123 8.89 -5.82 -12.75
C SER A 123 8.26 -5.04 -13.91
N SER A 124 8.30 -5.56 -15.13
CA SER A 124 7.69 -4.92 -16.30
C SER A 124 6.17 -4.77 -16.22
N ILE A 125 5.50 -5.73 -15.57
CA ILE A 125 4.05 -5.65 -15.31
C ILE A 125 3.77 -4.55 -14.30
N ILE A 126 4.56 -4.50 -13.22
CA ILE A 126 4.40 -3.48 -12.18
C ILE A 126 4.67 -2.09 -12.77
N GLU A 127 5.74 -1.90 -13.51
CA GLU A 127 6.04 -0.64 -14.22
C GLU A 127 4.87 -0.17 -15.08
N THR A 128 4.24 -1.10 -15.80
CA THR A 128 3.13 -0.79 -16.70
C THR A 128 1.85 -0.42 -15.96
N TYR A 129 1.54 -1.08 -14.84
CA TYR A 129 0.22 -1.02 -14.22
C TYR A 129 0.17 -0.36 -12.86
N PHE A 130 1.28 -0.21 -12.15
CA PHE A 130 1.31 0.27 -10.76
C PHE A 130 0.54 1.59 -10.54
N ASN A 131 0.58 2.50 -11.50
CA ASN A 131 -0.11 3.78 -11.42
C ASN A 131 -1.18 3.98 -12.48
N LYS A 132 -1.52 2.95 -13.25
CA LYS A 132 -2.45 3.09 -14.39
C LYS A 132 -3.87 3.40 -13.96
N ALA A 133 -4.34 2.81 -12.87
CA ALA A 133 -5.67 3.04 -12.33
C ALA A 133 -5.71 4.20 -11.33
N ALA A 134 -4.57 4.77 -10.95
CA ALA A 134 -4.49 5.89 -10.03
C ALA A 134 -4.90 7.19 -10.74
N ASN A 135 -5.72 7.97 -10.07
CA ASN A 135 -6.04 9.32 -10.51
C ASN A 135 -4.98 10.32 -10.01
N SER A 136 -5.10 11.57 -10.44
CA SER A 136 -4.22 12.67 -10.05
C SER A 136 -4.64 13.37 -8.74
N GLU A 137 -5.57 12.77 -7.99
CA GLU A 137 -6.00 13.29 -6.70
C GLU A 137 -4.84 13.34 -5.71
N SER A 138 -4.80 14.38 -4.91
CA SER A 138 -3.66 14.70 -4.06
C SER A 138 -3.29 13.58 -3.06
N LEU A 139 -4.27 12.96 -2.39
CA LEU A 139 -3.99 11.86 -1.47
C LEU A 139 -3.59 10.57 -2.18
N THR A 140 -4.09 10.33 -3.39
CA THR A 140 -3.64 9.22 -4.23
C THR A 140 -2.18 9.43 -4.66
N CYS A 141 -1.81 10.68 -4.99
CA CYS A 141 -0.43 11.03 -5.30
C CYS A 141 0.48 10.83 -4.08
N LEU A 142 0.04 11.25 -2.88
CA LEU A 142 0.77 11.02 -1.65
C LEU A 142 0.99 9.53 -1.37
N ASN A 143 -0.06 8.71 -1.52
CA ASN A 143 0.06 7.26 -1.40
C ASN A 143 1.04 6.69 -2.42
N THR A 144 0.96 7.09 -3.69
CA THR A 144 1.87 6.61 -4.74
C THR A 144 3.33 6.98 -4.42
N ALA A 145 3.59 8.19 -3.94
CA ALA A 145 4.92 8.65 -3.58
C ALA A 145 5.56 7.80 -2.47
N PHE A 146 4.80 7.51 -1.41
CA PHE A 146 5.28 6.78 -0.23
C PHE A 146 5.02 5.27 -0.25
N ALA A 147 4.42 4.73 -1.30
CA ALA A 147 4.14 3.31 -1.39
C ALA A 147 5.43 2.49 -1.34
N LYS A 148 5.67 1.86 -0.19
CA LYS A 148 6.83 1.01 0.05
C LYS A 148 6.47 -0.45 -0.14
N GLU A 149 5.34 -0.86 0.44
CA GLU A 149 4.95 -2.25 0.50
C GLU A 149 3.45 -2.43 0.20
N GLY A 150 3.09 -3.64 -0.14
CA GLY A 150 1.74 -4.11 -0.41
C GLY A 150 1.76 -5.46 -1.09
N ALA A 151 0.60 -5.97 -1.42
CA ALA A 151 0.44 -7.23 -2.13
C ALA A 151 0.55 -7.03 -3.65
N TYR A 152 1.42 -7.78 -4.29
CA TYR A 152 1.35 -8.07 -5.72
C TYR A 152 0.63 -9.39 -5.91
N ILE A 153 -0.49 -9.39 -6.60
CA ILE A 153 -1.34 -10.55 -6.84
C ILE A 153 -1.56 -10.68 -8.34
N ARG A 154 -1.29 -11.85 -8.89
CA ARG A 154 -1.52 -12.13 -10.31
C ARG A 154 -2.23 -13.45 -10.47
N ILE A 155 -3.37 -13.43 -11.12
CA ILE A 155 -4.08 -14.63 -11.61
C ILE A 155 -3.75 -14.78 -13.09
N ALA A 156 -3.07 -15.87 -13.43
CA ALA A 156 -2.61 -16.10 -14.79
C ALA A 156 -3.79 -16.40 -15.74
N LYS A 157 -3.58 -16.16 -17.03
CA LYS A 157 -4.56 -16.40 -18.11
C LYS A 157 -5.20 -17.79 -18.00
N HIS A 158 -6.53 -17.82 -18.10
CA HIS A 158 -7.36 -19.05 -18.02
C HIS A 158 -7.25 -19.78 -16.67
N LYS A 159 -6.87 -19.09 -15.60
CA LYS A 159 -6.83 -19.65 -14.25
C LYS A 159 -7.93 -19.05 -13.39
N GLU A 160 -8.30 -19.79 -12.35
CA GLU A 160 -9.30 -19.38 -11.38
C GLU A 160 -8.75 -19.53 -9.97
N ALA A 161 -8.92 -18.50 -9.15
CA ALA A 161 -8.62 -18.57 -7.72
C ALA A 161 -9.67 -19.45 -7.04
N GLN A 162 -9.23 -20.50 -6.35
CA GLN A 162 -10.14 -21.45 -5.71
C GLN A 162 -10.83 -20.89 -4.47
N LYS A 163 -10.31 -19.81 -3.92
CA LYS A 163 -10.82 -19.13 -2.72
C LYS A 163 -10.71 -17.62 -2.89
N PRO A 164 -11.58 -16.84 -2.25
CA PRO A 164 -11.42 -15.40 -2.17
C PRO A 164 -10.07 -15.01 -1.54
N ILE A 165 -9.58 -13.83 -1.91
CA ILE A 165 -8.34 -13.28 -1.36
C ILE A 165 -8.70 -12.21 -0.33
N GLU A 166 -8.30 -12.43 0.91
CA GLU A 166 -8.50 -11.51 2.02
C GLU A 166 -7.20 -10.76 2.31
N ILE A 167 -7.19 -9.45 2.07
CA ILE A 167 -6.05 -8.57 2.35
C ILE A 167 -6.38 -7.75 3.59
N ILE A 168 -5.63 -7.95 4.68
CA ILE A 168 -5.86 -7.26 5.95
C ILE A 168 -4.65 -6.41 6.31
N ASN A 169 -4.93 -5.17 6.71
CA ASN A 169 -3.91 -4.26 7.23
C ASN A 169 -4.27 -3.90 8.67
N PHE A 170 -3.47 -4.36 9.63
CA PHE A 170 -3.56 -3.96 11.02
C PHE A 170 -2.70 -2.74 11.28
N ALA A 171 -3.30 -1.74 11.92
CA ALA A 171 -2.58 -0.59 12.48
C ALA A 171 -2.62 -0.71 14.00
N THR A 172 -1.48 -0.93 14.62
CA THR A 172 -1.41 -1.21 16.07
C THR A 172 -1.66 0.00 16.94
N GLY A 173 -1.29 1.20 16.45
CA GLY A 173 -1.55 2.46 17.15
C GLY A 173 -0.88 2.58 18.52
N THR A 174 0.17 1.80 18.78
CA THR A 174 0.84 1.75 20.09
C THR A 174 1.65 2.98 20.42
N GLU A 175 1.95 3.81 19.44
CA GLU A 175 2.69 5.07 19.58
C GLU A 175 1.88 6.26 19.04
N ALA A 176 2.56 7.36 18.73
CA ALA A 176 1.97 8.52 18.06
C ALA A 176 1.25 8.10 16.76
N ALA A 177 0.34 8.94 16.28
CA ALA A 177 -0.40 8.68 15.04
C ALA A 177 0.53 8.23 13.91
N THR A 178 0.23 7.08 13.29
CA THR A 178 1.06 6.44 12.29
C THR A 178 0.49 6.69 10.90
N MET A 179 1.35 7.00 9.93
CA MET A 179 0.96 7.11 8.53
C MET A 179 1.37 5.85 7.78
N LEU A 180 0.39 5.06 7.39
CA LEU A 180 0.57 3.87 6.56
C LEU A 180 0.16 4.17 5.12
N GLN A 181 0.94 3.69 4.15
CA GLN A 181 0.70 3.88 2.72
C GLN A 181 0.71 2.53 1.97
N PRO A 182 -0.23 1.62 2.29
CA PRO A 182 -0.31 0.35 1.59
C PRO A 182 -0.70 0.57 0.12
N ARG A 183 -0.06 -0.20 -0.78
CA ARG A 183 -0.37 -0.17 -2.21
C ARG A 183 -0.40 -1.58 -2.76
N ASN A 184 -1.57 -2.05 -3.12
CA ASN A 184 -1.73 -3.37 -3.72
C ASN A 184 -1.86 -3.25 -5.24
N LEU A 185 -1.34 -4.23 -5.97
CA LEU A 185 -1.53 -4.38 -7.41
C LEU A 185 -2.08 -5.77 -7.69
N ILE A 186 -3.30 -5.81 -8.21
CA ILE A 186 -3.99 -7.06 -8.56
C ILE A 186 -4.13 -7.09 -10.09
N ILE A 187 -3.55 -8.11 -10.71
CA ILE A 187 -3.61 -8.36 -12.14
C ILE A 187 -4.42 -9.63 -12.38
N VAL A 188 -5.55 -9.47 -13.03
CA VAL A 188 -6.38 -10.59 -13.49
C VAL A 188 -6.24 -10.64 -15.00
N GLU A 189 -5.60 -11.68 -15.51
CA GLU A 189 -5.34 -11.83 -16.95
C GLU A 189 -6.58 -12.31 -17.70
N GLU A 190 -6.47 -12.39 -19.02
CA GLU A 190 -7.57 -12.77 -19.92
C GLU A 190 -8.20 -14.12 -19.50
N ASN A 191 -9.53 -14.16 -19.39
CA ASN A 191 -10.30 -15.32 -18.95
C ASN A 191 -9.84 -15.92 -17.61
N ALA A 192 -9.26 -15.10 -16.74
CA ALA A 192 -8.98 -15.47 -15.36
C ALA A 192 -10.12 -15.01 -14.42
N HIS A 193 -10.32 -15.72 -13.31
CA HIS A 193 -11.33 -15.43 -12.31
C HIS A 193 -10.74 -15.38 -10.89
N VAL A 194 -11.29 -14.47 -10.07
CA VAL A 194 -10.90 -14.29 -8.66
C VAL A 194 -12.10 -13.88 -7.81
#